data_8a0a280b38e2e33b64d6a6dc8bf233f4
#
_entry.id   8a0a280b38e2e33b64d6a6dc8bf233f4
#
_cell.length_a   1.000
_cell.length_b   1.000
_cell.length_c   1.000
_cell.angle_alpha   90.00
_cell.angle_beta   90.00
_cell.angle_gamma   90.00
#
_symmetry.space_group_name_H-M   'P 1'
#
loop_
_entity.id
_entity.type
_entity.pdbx_description
1 polymer ?
#
loop_
_entity_poly.entity_id
_entity_poly.type
_entity_poly.pdbx_seq_one_letter_code
_entity_poly.pdbx_strand_id
1 'polypeptide(L)'
;MLQPSPVEKIPDGPTTPEIAYQMVKDETFAQTQPRLNLATFVTTYMDEYATKLMNEAININYIDETEYPRIAVMNGKCINIVANLWNSPEKETWKTGALAIGSSEACMLGGVAAWLRWRKKRQAQGKPFDKPNFVISTGFQVVWEKFAQLWQIEMREVPLTLDKTTLDPEEALKMCDENTICIVPDRKST
;
A
#
# COMPACT_ATOMS: atom_id res chain seq x y z
N MET A 1 4.89 30.31 29.43
CA MET A 1 5.67 29.73 28.33
C MET A 1 5.31 28.25 28.27
N LEU A 2 4.71 27.81 27.20
CA LEU A 2 4.53 26.39 26.97
C LEU A 2 5.92 25.76 26.79
N GLN A 3 6.25 24.80 27.62
CA GLN A 3 7.49 24.06 27.41
C GLN A 3 7.30 23.23 26.12
N PRO A 4 8.28 23.22 25.21
CA PRO A 4 8.21 22.35 24.06
C PRO A 4 8.06 20.90 24.53
N SER A 5 7.25 20.13 23.81
CA SER A 5 7.08 18.70 24.09
C SER A 5 8.47 18.04 24.16
N PRO A 6 8.78 17.24 25.19
CA PRO A 6 10.07 16.58 25.27
C PRO A 6 10.24 15.61 24.11
N VAL A 7 11.22 15.88 23.25
CA VAL A 7 11.45 15.12 22.01
C VAL A 7 12.14 13.76 22.27
N GLU A 8 12.71 13.57 23.45
CA GLU A 8 13.67 12.49 23.69
C GLU A 8 13.24 11.44 24.72
N LYS A 9 12.24 11.73 25.55
CA LYS A 9 11.77 10.78 26.57
C LYS A 9 10.30 10.97 26.94
N ILE A 10 9.71 9.92 27.46
CA ILE A 10 8.39 10.01 28.07
C ILE A 10 8.47 10.93 29.30
N PRO A 11 7.54 11.88 29.48
CA PRO A 11 7.51 12.76 30.64
C PRO A 11 7.50 11.98 31.97
N ASP A 12 8.16 12.50 32.99
CA ASP A 12 8.27 11.83 34.29
C ASP A 12 6.95 11.87 35.10
N GLY A 13 5.97 12.66 34.66
CA GLY A 13 4.68 12.81 35.34
C GLY A 13 3.48 12.74 34.40
N PRO A 14 2.26 12.52 34.95
CA PRO A 14 1.06 12.46 34.14
C PRO A 14 0.66 13.85 33.61
N THR A 15 0.05 13.82 32.41
CA THR A 15 -0.57 15.00 31.78
C THR A 15 -2.07 14.74 31.65
N THR A 16 -2.92 15.76 31.83
CA THR A 16 -4.35 15.58 31.59
C THR A 16 -4.63 15.38 30.09
N PRO A 17 -5.69 14.62 29.72
CA PRO A 17 -6.04 14.39 28.32
C PRO A 17 -6.23 15.69 27.53
N GLU A 18 -6.80 16.73 28.13
CA GLU A 18 -7.06 18.02 27.50
C GLU A 18 -5.74 18.74 27.13
N ILE A 19 -4.76 18.71 28.02
CA ILE A 19 -3.44 19.32 27.78
C ILE A 19 -2.72 18.53 26.69
N ALA A 20 -2.72 17.20 26.77
CA ALA A 20 -2.11 16.34 25.76
C ALA A 20 -2.75 16.57 24.38
N TYR A 21 -4.07 16.64 24.32
CA TYR A 21 -4.80 16.96 23.09
C TYR A 21 -4.38 18.30 22.51
N GLN A 22 -4.31 19.36 23.36
CA GLN A 22 -3.95 20.69 22.90
C GLN A 22 -2.50 20.74 22.38
N MET A 23 -1.57 20.08 23.07
CA MET A 23 -0.18 19.98 22.60
C MET A 23 -0.07 19.36 21.19
N VAL A 24 -0.73 18.23 20.97
CA VAL A 24 -0.74 17.58 19.64
C VAL A 24 -1.43 18.45 18.60
N LYS A 25 -2.54 19.10 18.97
CA LYS A 25 -3.28 19.98 18.07
C LYS A 25 -2.44 21.21 17.64
N ASP A 26 -1.69 21.80 18.57
CA ASP A 26 -0.83 22.94 18.26
C ASP A 26 0.30 22.55 17.28
N GLU A 27 0.89 21.37 17.43
CA GLU A 27 1.87 20.83 16.48
C GLU A 27 1.27 20.61 15.09
N THR A 28 0.04 20.07 15.02
CA THR A 28 -0.63 19.83 13.75
C THR A 28 -1.10 21.11 13.07
N PHE A 29 -1.24 22.21 13.79
CA PHE A 29 -1.64 23.52 13.23
C PHE A 29 -0.61 24.08 12.25
N ALA A 30 0.67 23.78 12.46
CA ALA A 30 1.77 24.22 11.58
C ALA A 30 1.87 23.44 10.27
N GLN A 31 1.06 22.40 10.07
CA GLN A 31 1.09 21.59 8.87
C GLN A 31 0.33 22.22 7.70
N THR A 32 0.66 21.76 6.50
CA THR A 32 -0.09 22.11 5.28
C THR A 32 -1.56 21.69 5.41
N GLN A 33 -2.46 22.60 5.05
CA GLN A 33 -3.89 22.31 5.05
C GLN A 33 -4.24 21.29 3.98
N PRO A 34 -4.76 20.10 4.30
CA PRO A 34 -5.05 19.06 3.32
C PRO A 34 -6.03 19.51 2.22
N ARG A 35 -6.97 20.40 2.56
CA ARG A 35 -7.95 20.96 1.60
C ARG A 35 -7.33 21.86 0.53
N LEU A 36 -6.13 22.37 0.78
CA LEU A 36 -5.39 23.22 -0.16
C LEU A 36 -4.35 22.44 -0.95
N ASN A 37 -4.16 21.17 -0.63
CA ASN A 37 -3.25 20.32 -1.37
C ASN A 37 -3.92 19.81 -2.66
N LEU A 38 -3.51 20.35 -3.79
CA LEU A 38 -4.04 20.00 -5.11
C LEU A 38 -3.25 18.90 -5.82
N ALA A 39 -2.15 18.47 -5.25
CA ALA A 39 -1.16 17.71 -6.02
C ALA A 39 -1.02 16.24 -5.62
N THR A 40 -0.66 15.92 -4.38
CA THR A 40 -0.15 14.59 -4.06
C THR A 40 -0.56 14.11 -2.67
N PHE A 41 -0.73 12.78 -2.54
CA PHE A 41 -0.89 12.08 -1.26
C PHE A 41 -2.02 12.64 -0.38
N VAL A 42 -3.08 13.12 -1.01
CA VAL A 42 -4.28 13.59 -0.31
C VAL A 42 -5.15 12.40 0.03
N THR A 43 -5.69 12.38 1.23
CA THR A 43 -6.69 11.38 1.61
C THR A 43 -7.99 11.59 0.83
N THR A 44 -8.74 10.50 0.63
CA THR A 44 -10.08 10.55 0.04
C THR A 44 -11.01 11.40 0.91
N TYR A 45 -11.93 12.11 0.29
CA TYR A 45 -12.98 12.83 1.01
C TYR A 45 -13.77 11.87 1.90
N MET A 46 -13.92 12.25 3.16
CA MET A 46 -14.73 11.52 4.13
C MET A 46 -15.99 12.34 4.42
N ASP A 47 -17.15 11.77 4.08
CA ASP A 47 -18.43 12.36 4.44
C ASP A 47 -18.73 12.22 5.94
N GLU A 48 -19.82 12.87 6.39
CA GLU A 48 -20.21 12.88 7.78
C GLU A 48 -20.47 11.46 8.32
N TYR A 49 -21.13 10.61 7.55
CA TYR A 49 -21.47 9.25 7.98
C TYR A 49 -20.26 8.33 8.02
N ALA A 50 -19.32 8.46 7.08
CA ALA A 50 -18.05 7.75 7.12
C ALA A 50 -17.27 8.12 8.39
N THR A 51 -17.17 9.40 8.71
CA THR A 51 -16.50 9.89 9.92
C THR A 51 -17.18 9.37 11.19
N LYS A 52 -18.52 9.34 11.23
CA LYS A 52 -19.29 8.80 12.34
C LYS A 52 -19.02 7.31 12.55
N LEU A 53 -19.06 6.51 11.47
CA LEU A 53 -18.76 5.07 11.53
C LEU A 53 -17.33 4.79 12.00
N MET A 54 -16.35 5.58 11.56
CA MET A 54 -14.96 5.45 12.03
C MET A 54 -14.85 5.68 13.53
N ASN A 55 -15.53 6.70 14.07
CA ASN A 55 -15.54 6.99 15.50
C ASN A 55 -16.26 5.89 16.31
N GLU A 56 -17.38 5.36 15.82
CA GLU A 56 -18.10 4.25 16.45
C GLU A 56 -17.30 2.95 16.47
N ALA A 57 -16.46 2.73 15.46
CA ALA A 57 -15.65 1.53 15.29
C ALA A 57 -14.26 1.59 15.95
N ILE A 58 -13.89 2.71 16.59
CA ILE A 58 -12.51 2.95 17.08
C ILE A 58 -11.99 1.89 18.07
N ASN A 59 -12.90 1.22 18.78
CA ASN A 59 -12.57 0.18 19.76
C ASN A 59 -12.64 -1.25 19.18
N ILE A 60 -12.96 -1.41 17.90
CA ILE A 60 -13.06 -2.72 17.27
C ILE A 60 -11.65 -3.20 16.89
N ASN A 61 -11.26 -4.37 17.37
CA ASN A 61 -10.06 -5.04 16.91
C ASN A 61 -10.35 -5.76 15.58
N TYR A 62 -10.04 -5.10 14.48
CA TYR A 62 -10.30 -5.56 13.12
C TYR A 62 -9.72 -6.96 12.80
N ILE A 63 -8.60 -7.34 13.41
CA ILE A 63 -7.93 -8.62 13.13
C ILE A 63 -8.56 -9.81 13.86
N ASP A 64 -9.36 -9.56 14.87
CA ASP A 64 -10.01 -10.61 15.64
C ASP A 64 -11.37 -10.99 15.04
N GLU A 65 -11.34 -11.92 14.10
CA GLU A 65 -12.54 -12.39 13.40
C GLU A 65 -13.47 -13.21 14.28
N THR A 66 -12.97 -13.73 15.41
CA THR A 66 -13.77 -14.50 16.38
C THR A 66 -14.67 -13.59 17.20
N GLU A 67 -14.11 -12.52 17.71
CA GLU A 67 -14.84 -11.50 18.47
C GLU A 67 -15.72 -10.62 17.57
N TYR A 68 -15.22 -10.31 16.35
CA TYR A 68 -15.86 -9.37 15.41
C TYR A 68 -16.21 -10.00 14.05
N PRO A 69 -17.00 -11.09 14.00
CA PRO A 69 -17.26 -11.84 12.74
C PRO A 69 -17.97 -11.01 11.67
N ARG A 70 -18.71 -9.97 12.05
CA ARG A 70 -19.39 -9.09 11.07
C ARG A 70 -18.40 -8.18 10.34
N ILE A 71 -17.29 -7.83 10.97
CA ILE A 71 -16.20 -7.07 10.33
C ILE A 71 -15.52 -7.95 9.27
N ALA A 72 -15.26 -9.22 9.57
CA ALA A 72 -14.70 -10.17 8.59
C ALA A 72 -15.62 -10.31 7.35
N VAL A 73 -16.94 -10.39 7.56
CA VAL A 73 -17.91 -10.41 6.45
C VAL A 73 -17.87 -9.12 5.62
N MET A 74 -17.78 -7.96 6.25
CA MET A 74 -17.67 -6.67 5.52
C MET A 74 -16.37 -6.58 4.73
N ASN A 75 -15.26 -7.02 5.31
CA ASN A 75 -13.95 -7.14 4.64
C ASN A 75 -14.06 -8.00 3.37
N GLY A 76 -14.62 -9.20 3.49
CA GLY A 76 -14.84 -10.08 2.34
C GLY A 76 -15.71 -9.45 1.24
N LYS A 77 -16.75 -8.69 1.62
CA LYS A 77 -17.57 -7.94 0.66
C LYS A 77 -16.76 -6.87 -0.09
N CYS A 78 -15.92 -6.11 0.59
CA CYS A 78 -15.06 -5.11 -0.04
C CYS A 78 -14.10 -5.77 -1.06
N ILE A 79 -13.49 -6.89 -0.69
CA ILE A 79 -12.62 -7.66 -1.59
C ILE A 79 -13.42 -8.13 -2.81
N ASN A 80 -14.62 -8.68 -2.63
CA ASN A 80 -15.45 -9.16 -3.73
C ASN A 80 -15.91 -8.03 -4.66
N ILE A 81 -16.23 -6.86 -4.15
CA ILE A 81 -16.60 -5.68 -4.96
C ILE A 81 -15.45 -5.37 -5.94
N VAL A 82 -14.22 -5.27 -5.44
CA VAL A 82 -13.05 -4.97 -6.27
C VAL A 82 -12.72 -6.14 -7.22
N ALA A 83 -12.81 -7.38 -6.74
CA ALA A 83 -12.60 -8.57 -7.56
C ALA A 83 -13.60 -8.65 -8.73
N ASN A 84 -14.88 -8.31 -8.49
CA ASN A 84 -15.88 -8.20 -9.53
C ASN A 84 -15.56 -7.10 -10.54
N LEU A 85 -15.17 -5.93 -10.07
CA LEU A 85 -14.80 -4.79 -10.91
C LEU A 85 -13.62 -5.14 -11.86
N TRP A 86 -12.70 -5.97 -11.39
CA TRP A 86 -11.52 -6.40 -12.15
C TRP A 86 -11.68 -7.74 -12.87
N ASN A 87 -12.90 -8.28 -12.90
CA ASN A 87 -13.21 -9.56 -13.56
C ASN A 87 -12.33 -10.72 -13.07
N SER A 88 -12.03 -10.77 -11.77
CA SER A 88 -11.28 -11.89 -11.19
C SER A 88 -12.05 -13.21 -11.38
N PRO A 89 -11.38 -14.32 -11.76
CA PRO A 89 -12.02 -15.62 -11.94
C PRO A 89 -12.58 -16.22 -10.64
N GLU A 90 -12.04 -15.85 -9.48
CA GLU A 90 -12.40 -16.38 -8.17
C GLU A 90 -13.13 -15.35 -7.27
N LYS A 91 -13.86 -14.45 -7.87
CA LYS A 91 -14.47 -13.27 -7.22
C LYS A 91 -15.51 -13.57 -6.13
N GLU A 92 -15.96 -14.79 -5.99
CA GLU A 92 -16.98 -15.16 -4.99
C GLU A 92 -16.39 -15.86 -3.75
N THR A 93 -15.09 -16.11 -3.73
CA THR A 93 -14.47 -16.96 -2.69
C THR A 93 -13.90 -16.17 -1.51
N TRP A 94 -13.93 -14.83 -1.52
CA TRP A 94 -13.30 -13.94 -0.54
C TRP A 94 -11.78 -14.16 -0.35
N LYS A 95 -11.20 -15.01 -1.18
CA LYS A 95 -9.77 -15.39 -1.13
C LYS A 95 -8.92 -14.70 -2.18
N THR A 96 -9.55 -13.84 -2.98
CA THR A 96 -8.93 -13.22 -4.16
C THR A 96 -7.99 -12.07 -3.79
N GLY A 97 -8.10 -11.53 -2.57
CA GLY A 97 -7.33 -10.39 -2.12
C GLY A 97 -7.31 -10.24 -0.61
N ALA A 98 -6.70 -9.17 -0.15
CA ALA A 98 -6.67 -8.76 1.23
C ALA A 98 -6.81 -7.25 1.34
N LEU A 99 -7.36 -6.75 2.46
CA LEU A 99 -7.26 -5.34 2.81
C LEU A 99 -5.86 -5.06 3.35
N ALA A 100 -5.40 -3.83 3.15
CA ALA A 100 -4.08 -3.38 3.56
C ALA A 100 -4.20 -2.04 4.31
N ILE A 101 -3.22 -1.73 5.15
CA ILE A 101 -3.18 -0.46 5.91
C ILE A 101 -3.01 0.73 4.98
N GLY A 102 -2.35 0.52 3.84
CA GLY A 102 -2.11 1.57 2.86
C GLY A 102 -1.56 1.04 1.54
N SER A 103 -1.40 1.92 0.57
CA SER A 103 -0.97 1.56 -0.79
C SER A 103 0.41 0.88 -0.84
N SER A 104 1.33 1.25 0.04
CA SER A 104 2.65 0.59 0.10
C SER A 104 2.54 -0.87 0.48
N GLU A 105 1.75 -1.20 1.51
CA GLU A 105 1.52 -2.61 1.85
C GLU A 105 0.79 -3.34 0.73
N ALA A 106 -0.23 -2.73 0.13
CA ALA A 106 -0.96 -3.32 -0.98
C ALA A 106 -0.05 -3.66 -2.18
N CYS A 107 0.83 -2.73 -2.58
CA CYS A 107 1.82 -2.97 -3.63
C CYS A 107 2.80 -4.10 -3.26
N MET A 108 3.31 -4.09 -2.03
CA MET A 108 4.23 -5.13 -1.55
C MET A 108 3.57 -6.50 -1.53
N LEU A 109 2.32 -6.62 -1.04
CA LEU A 109 1.57 -7.88 -1.07
C LEU A 109 1.36 -8.40 -2.48
N GLY A 110 1.02 -7.50 -3.43
CA GLY A 110 0.91 -7.84 -4.85
C GLY A 110 2.23 -8.34 -5.43
N GLY A 111 3.33 -7.66 -5.14
CA GLY A 111 4.67 -8.05 -5.55
C GLY A 111 5.11 -9.40 -4.97
N VAL A 112 4.87 -9.61 -3.67
CA VAL A 112 5.14 -10.90 -3.00
C VAL A 112 4.31 -12.03 -3.60
N ALA A 113 3.03 -11.80 -3.89
CA ALA A 113 2.18 -12.80 -4.54
C ALA A 113 2.71 -13.19 -5.93
N ALA A 114 3.17 -12.21 -6.72
CA ALA A 114 3.79 -12.46 -8.02
C ALA A 114 5.10 -13.25 -7.88
N TRP A 115 5.97 -12.86 -6.95
CA TRP A 115 7.22 -13.56 -6.64
C TRP A 115 6.99 -15.01 -6.18
N LEU A 116 6.08 -15.25 -5.24
CA LEU A 116 5.76 -16.60 -4.76
C LEU A 116 5.18 -17.48 -5.86
N ARG A 117 4.33 -16.93 -6.73
CA ARG A 117 3.78 -17.65 -7.89
C ARG A 117 4.88 -18.06 -8.88
N TRP A 118 5.76 -17.12 -9.22
CA TRP A 118 6.92 -17.39 -10.07
C TRP A 118 7.83 -18.45 -9.44
N ARG A 119 8.20 -18.29 -8.15
CA ARG A 119 9.05 -19.24 -7.43
C ARG A 119 8.45 -20.65 -7.43
N LYS A 120 7.17 -20.79 -7.11
CA LYS A 120 6.46 -22.09 -7.14
C LYS A 120 6.50 -22.72 -8.53
N LYS A 121 6.29 -21.93 -9.59
CA LYS A 121 6.38 -22.39 -10.97
C LYS A 121 7.79 -22.89 -11.32
N ARG A 122 8.83 -22.14 -10.94
CA ARG A 122 10.24 -22.53 -11.19
C ARG A 122 10.60 -23.81 -10.42
N GLN A 123 10.22 -23.91 -9.17
CA GLN A 123 10.43 -25.13 -8.36
C GLN A 123 9.78 -26.37 -8.99
N ALA A 124 8.55 -26.25 -9.44
CA ALA A 124 7.84 -27.34 -10.12
C ALA A 124 8.51 -27.80 -11.43
N GLN A 125 9.28 -26.90 -12.06
CA GLN A 125 10.05 -27.18 -13.29
C GLN A 125 11.49 -27.63 -13.01
N GLY A 126 11.91 -27.74 -11.74
CA GLY A 126 13.30 -28.04 -11.39
C GLY A 126 14.31 -26.95 -11.79
N LYS A 127 13.85 -25.70 -11.98
CA LYS A 127 14.67 -24.58 -12.42
C LYS A 127 15.15 -23.72 -11.24
N PRO A 128 16.29 -23.04 -11.34
CA PRO A 128 16.74 -22.07 -10.33
C PRO A 128 15.72 -20.96 -10.10
N PHE A 129 15.65 -20.45 -8.88
CA PHE A 129 14.72 -19.39 -8.46
C PHE A 129 15.39 -18.35 -7.52
N ASP A 130 16.67 -18.13 -7.71
CA ASP A 130 17.57 -17.30 -6.88
C ASP A 130 17.79 -15.89 -7.42
N LYS A 131 17.36 -15.62 -8.65
CA LYS A 131 17.56 -14.33 -9.34
C LYS A 131 16.29 -13.74 -9.91
N PRO A 132 15.27 -13.47 -9.08
CA PRO A 132 14.04 -12.84 -9.55
C PRO A 132 14.27 -11.39 -9.96
N ASN A 133 13.55 -10.93 -10.98
CA ASN A 133 13.52 -9.54 -11.39
C ASN A 133 12.08 -9.09 -11.70
N PHE A 134 11.85 -7.79 -11.73
CA PHE A 134 10.63 -7.19 -12.28
C PHE A 134 10.96 -5.97 -13.12
N VAL A 135 10.06 -5.65 -14.05
CA VAL A 135 10.23 -4.53 -14.98
C VAL A 135 9.28 -3.42 -14.62
N ILE A 136 9.76 -2.19 -14.58
CA ILE A 136 8.99 -1.01 -14.18
C ILE A 136 9.47 0.22 -14.96
N SER A 137 8.65 1.28 -15.07
CA SER A 137 9.12 2.57 -15.63
C SER A 137 9.91 3.37 -14.60
N THR A 138 10.77 4.30 -15.03
CA THR A 138 11.52 5.21 -14.12
C THR A 138 10.60 6.17 -13.34
N GLY A 139 9.34 6.33 -13.73
CA GLY A 139 8.34 7.15 -13.02
C GLY A 139 7.56 6.42 -11.94
N PHE A 140 8.19 5.50 -11.23
CA PHE A 140 7.56 4.66 -10.23
C PHE A 140 7.43 5.32 -8.85
N GLN A 141 6.55 4.77 -8.03
CA GLN A 141 6.41 5.12 -6.62
C GLN A 141 7.46 4.38 -5.77
N VAL A 142 8.06 5.07 -4.80
CA VAL A 142 9.18 4.59 -3.96
C VAL A 142 8.96 3.24 -3.27
N VAL A 143 7.73 2.77 -3.15
CA VAL A 143 7.44 1.45 -2.60
C VAL A 143 8.12 0.31 -3.37
N TRP A 144 8.31 0.48 -4.67
CA TRP A 144 8.93 -0.54 -5.50
C TRP A 144 10.43 -0.68 -5.27
N GLU A 145 11.13 0.43 -4.96
CA GLU A 145 12.51 0.36 -4.46
C GLU A 145 12.59 -0.41 -3.13
N LYS A 146 11.68 -0.10 -2.20
CA LYS A 146 11.60 -0.82 -0.92
C LYS A 146 11.29 -2.30 -1.12
N PHE A 147 10.39 -2.62 -2.04
CA PHE A 147 10.08 -4.01 -2.40
C PHE A 147 11.33 -4.72 -2.94
N ALA A 148 12.04 -4.13 -3.90
CA ALA A 148 13.27 -4.66 -4.47
C ALA A 148 14.32 -4.95 -3.38
N GLN A 149 14.56 -4.00 -2.48
CA GLN A 149 15.53 -4.13 -1.40
C GLN A 149 15.15 -5.19 -0.38
N LEU A 150 13.90 -5.19 0.10
CA LEU A 150 13.45 -6.09 1.17
C LEU A 150 13.42 -7.55 0.73
N TRP A 151 13.08 -7.82 -0.53
CA TRP A 151 13.01 -9.19 -1.06
C TRP A 151 14.18 -9.56 -1.97
N GLN A 152 15.19 -8.68 -2.10
CA GLN A 152 16.38 -8.89 -2.92
C GLN A 152 16.04 -9.28 -4.36
N ILE A 153 15.11 -8.51 -4.95
CA ILE A 153 14.63 -8.69 -6.32
C ILE A 153 15.23 -7.60 -7.20
N GLU A 154 15.79 -7.98 -8.33
CA GLU A 154 16.34 -7.02 -9.31
C GLU A 154 15.21 -6.16 -9.89
N MET A 155 15.34 -4.85 -9.83
CA MET A 155 14.44 -3.90 -10.47
C MET A 155 15.06 -3.44 -11.80
N ARG A 156 14.36 -3.66 -12.90
CA ARG A 156 14.75 -3.26 -14.25
C ARG A 156 13.89 -2.10 -14.71
N GLU A 157 14.54 -0.98 -14.98
CA GLU A 157 13.85 0.28 -15.22
C GLU A 157 13.80 0.63 -16.72
N VAL A 158 12.58 0.84 -17.24
CA VAL A 158 12.35 1.38 -18.57
C VAL A 158 12.34 2.91 -18.49
N PRO A 159 13.24 3.62 -19.18
CA PRO A 159 13.28 5.07 -19.14
C PRO A 159 12.01 5.70 -19.69
N LEU A 160 11.46 6.69 -18.97
CA LEU A 160 10.45 7.60 -19.51
C LEU A 160 11.11 8.72 -20.31
N THR A 161 10.44 9.17 -21.36
CA THR A 161 10.85 10.29 -22.19
C THR A 161 9.75 11.34 -22.28
N LEU A 162 10.06 12.54 -22.77
CA LEU A 162 9.05 13.59 -22.95
C LEU A 162 7.94 13.17 -23.92
N ASP A 163 8.25 12.31 -24.89
CA ASP A 163 7.29 11.82 -25.87
C ASP A 163 6.54 10.56 -25.39
N LYS A 164 7.11 9.83 -24.41
CA LYS A 164 6.54 8.62 -23.83
C LYS A 164 6.58 8.73 -22.29
N THR A 165 5.53 9.28 -21.73
CA THR A 165 5.39 9.51 -20.28
C THR A 165 4.80 8.30 -19.52
N THR A 166 4.52 7.21 -20.22
CA THR A 166 4.07 5.94 -19.65
C THR A 166 5.04 4.81 -19.99
N LEU A 167 4.94 3.69 -19.27
CA LEU A 167 5.75 2.51 -19.56
C LEU A 167 5.60 2.11 -21.04
N ASP A 168 6.71 2.05 -21.77
CA ASP A 168 6.76 1.53 -23.14
C ASP A 168 6.69 -0.01 -23.12
N PRO A 169 5.63 -0.63 -23.66
CA PRO A 169 5.48 -2.09 -23.62
C PRO A 169 6.58 -2.84 -24.41
N GLU A 170 7.04 -2.26 -25.51
CA GLU A 170 8.08 -2.91 -26.35
C GLU A 170 9.43 -2.91 -25.65
N GLU A 171 9.80 -1.80 -25.02
CA GLU A 171 11.03 -1.71 -24.22
C GLU A 171 10.93 -2.58 -22.96
N ALA A 172 9.76 -2.61 -22.30
CA ALA A 172 9.54 -3.49 -21.17
C ALA A 172 9.71 -4.97 -21.52
N LEU A 173 9.18 -5.40 -22.67
CA LEU A 173 9.31 -6.79 -23.13
C LEU A 173 10.77 -7.18 -23.42
N LYS A 174 11.60 -6.27 -23.94
CA LYS A 174 13.05 -6.51 -24.15
C LYS A 174 13.81 -6.75 -22.85
N MET A 175 13.33 -6.18 -21.73
CA MET A 175 13.91 -6.35 -20.42
C MET A 175 13.40 -7.58 -19.66
N CYS A 176 12.38 -8.25 -20.19
CA CYS A 176 11.84 -9.46 -19.58
C CYS A 176 12.65 -10.70 -19.94
N ASP A 177 12.82 -11.58 -18.97
CA ASP A 177 13.41 -12.90 -19.15
C ASP A 177 12.64 -13.97 -18.34
N GLU A 178 13.18 -15.16 -18.27
CA GLU A 178 12.57 -16.27 -17.53
C GLU A 178 12.54 -16.05 -16.00
N ASN A 179 13.28 -15.08 -15.50
CA ASN A 179 13.34 -14.70 -14.09
C ASN A 179 12.40 -13.51 -13.76
N THR A 180 11.74 -12.96 -14.76
CA THR A 180 10.80 -11.85 -14.56
C THR A 180 9.53 -12.33 -13.86
N ILE A 181 9.28 -11.79 -12.68
CA ILE A 181 8.10 -12.13 -11.86
C ILE A 181 6.85 -11.37 -12.30
N CYS A 182 7.00 -10.12 -12.72
CA CYS A 182 5.93 -9.27 -13.21
C CYS A 182 6.46 -8.02 -13.95
N ILE A 183 5.55 -7.35 -14.66
CA ILE A 183 5.73 -5.98 -15.16
C ILE A 183 4.82 -5.09 -14.35
N VAL A 184 5.34 -3.95 -13.90
CA VAL A 184 4.62 -2.98 -13.06
C VAL A 184 4.44 -1.69 -13.85
N PRO A 185 3.24 -1.40 -14.38
CA PRO A 185 3.01 -0.17 -15.14
C PRO A 185 2.94 1.09 -14.28
N ASP A 186 2.77 0.96 -12.97
CA ASP A 186 2.66 2.02 -11.94
C ASP A 186 1.90 3.27 -12.43
N ARG A 187 0.68 3.07 -12.91
CA ARG A 187 -0.14 4.09 -13.56
C ARG A 187 -0.37 5.36 -12.71
N LYS A 188 -0.37 5.23 -11.39
CA LYS A 188 -0.59 6.38 -10.49
C LYS A 188 0.55 7.38 -10.54
N SER A 189 1.76 6.90 -10.76
CA SER A 189 2.99 7.70 -10.69
C SER A 189 3.46 8.18 -12.06
N THR A 190 2.85 7.68 -13.11
CA THR A 190 3.15 8.06 -14.51
C THR A 190 2.07 8.90 -15.16
#